data_6d0927f13c84b48fbd4c557bb0b47a32
#
_entry.id   6d0927f13c84b48fbd4c557bb0b47a32
#
_cell.length_a   1.000
_cell.length_b   1.000
_cell.length_c   1.000
_cell.angle_alpha   90.00
_cell.angle_beta   90.00
_cell.angle_gamma   90.00
#
_symmetry.space_group_name_H-M   'P 1'
#
loop_
_entity.id
_entity.type
_entity.pdbx_description
1 polymer ?
#
loop_
_entity_poly.entity_id
_entity_poly.type
_entity_poly.pdbx_seq_one_letter_code
_entity_poly.pdbx_strand_id
1 'polypeptide(L)'
;MMFLKRYIFFLLCMPCLAQAKNITISRLTCEMQEGLVLVEAYPRLGWTMESPENGTRQTAYEIEIREACTGRTVWNTGKVQSSQSQLIPTHGAKFLRFSFYNYIWRVRVWDETDAPSEWSREAKFRLVPQGFSSAEWIG
;
A
#
# COMPACT_ATOMS: atom_id res chain seq x y z
N MET A 1 10.34 44.39 42.46
CA MET A 1 9.36 43.80 41.54
C MET A 1 9.95 42.54 40.95
N MET A 2 9.46 41.44 41.37
CA MET A 2 9.88 40.16 40.78
C MET A 2 9.00 39.85 39.57
N PHE A 3 9.58 39.89 38.39
CA PHE A 3 8.92 39.36 37.23
C PHE A 3 9.11 37.83 37.23
N LEU A 4 8.08 37.10 37.61
CA LEU A 4 8.04 35.69 37.39
C LEU A 4 7.92 35.44 35.87
N LYS A 5 9.03 35.14 35.24
CA LYS A 5 9.02 34.57 33.93
C LYS A 5 8.42 33.14 34.06
N ARG A 6 7.15 33.03 33.81
CA ARG A 6 6.56 31.73 33.58
C ARG A 6 7.14 31.18 32.29
N TYR A 7 8.16 30.35 32.41
CA TYR A 7 8.54 29.48 31.31
C TYR A 7 7.43 28.46 31.20
N ILE A 8 6.54 28.68 30.25
CA ILE A 8 5.63 27.62 29.82
C ILE A 8 6.53 26.67 29.06
N PHE A 9 6.97 25.61 29.75
CA PHE A 9 7.49 24.45 29.09
C PHE A 9 6.30 23.86 28.31
N PHE A 10 6.20 24.18 27.04
CA PHE A 10 5.51 23.35 26.12
C PHE A 10 6.32 22.06 26.06
N LEU A 11 5.93 21.09 26.88
CA LEU A 11 6.28 19.72 26.63
C LEU A 11 5.60 19.41 25.31
N LEU A 12 6.33 19.58 24.20
CA LEU A 12 6.00 18.97 22.94
C LEU A 12 6.06 17.48 23.22
N CYS A 13 4.93 16.92 23.60
CA CYS A 13 4.71 15.49 23.54
C CYS A 13 4.75 15.18 22.05
N MET A 14 5.96 14.94 21.51
CA MET A 14 6.07 14.28 20.23
C MET A 14 5.29 12.99 20.39
N PRO A 15 4.22 12.78 19.61
CA PRO A 15 3.63 11.46 19.57
C PRO A 15 4.77 10.52 19.21
N CYS A 16 5.15 9.65 20.13
CA CYS A 16 6.03 8.54 19.84
C CYS A 16 5.26 7.72 18.80
N LEU A 17 5.60 7.92 17.52
CA LEU A 17 5.07 7.10 16.44
C LEU A 17 5.62 5.70 16.69
N ALA A 18 4.83 4.89 17.39
CA ALA A 18 5.14 3.49 17.55
C ALA A 18 5.20 2.87 16.16
N GLN A 19 6.36 2.38 15.77
CA GLN A 19 6.54 1.62 14.54
C GLN A 19 6.27 0.15 14.81
N ALA A 20 5.71 -0.54 13.81
CA ALA A 20 5.60 -1.98 13.84
C ALA A 20 6.97 -2.62 14.02
N LYS A 21 7.04 -3.70 14.80
CA LYS A 21 8.26 -4.40 15.24
C LYS A 21 9.12 -4.89 14.05
N ASN A 22 9.86 -3.98 13.42
CA ASN A 22 10.75 -4.27 12.30
C ASN A 22 10.09 -5.10 11.17
N ILE A 23 8.80 -4.89 10.94
CA ILE A 23 8.13 -5.51 9.81
C ILE A 23 8.67 -4.90 8.52
N THR A 24 9.14 -5.76 7.63
CA THR A 24 9.52 -5.42 6.27
C THR A 24 8.53 -6.06 5.30
N ILE A 25 8.01 -5.28 4.39
CA ILE A 25 7.18 -5.80 3.30
C ILE A 25 8.12 -6.12 2.14
N SER A 26 8.29 -7.39 1.85
CA SER A 26 9.35 -7.84 0.96
C SER A 26 8.87 -8.09 -0.46
N ARG A 27 7.74 -8.70 -0.63
CA ARG A 27 7.24 -9.18 -1.91
C ARG A 27 5.89 -8.57 -2.22
N LEU A 28 5.82 -7.83 -3.32
CA LEU A 28 4.60 -7.20 -3.80
C LEU A 28 4.13 -7.91 -5.07
N THR A 29 2.89 -8.33 -5.10
CA THR A 29 2.32 -9.06 -6.22
C THR A 29 1.04 -8.41 -6.72
N CYS A 30 0.82 -8.52 -8.02
CA CYS A 30 -0.41 -8.19 -8.70
C CYS A 30 -0.83 -9.43 -9.48
N GLU A 31 -2.05 -9.93 -9.26
CA GLU A 31 -2.50 -11.21 -9.81
C GLU A 31 -1.49 -12.36 -9.55
N MET A 32 -0.92 -12.36 -8.34
CA MET A 32 0.10 -13.31 -7.87
C MET A 32 1.45 -13.24 -8.63
N GLN A 33 1.69 -12.20 -9.43
CA GLN A 33 2.91 -12.01 -10.18
C GLN A 33 3.68 -10.79 -9.68
N GLU A 34 5.01 -10.85 -9.73
CA GLU A 34 5.89 -9.72 -9.43
C GLU A 34 6.28 -8.96 -10.70
N GLY A 35 6.78 -7.73 -10.50
CA GLY A 35 7.22 -6.89 -11.59
C GLY A 35 6.07 -6.12 -12.23
N LEU A 36 6.22 -5.75 -13.49
CA LEU A 36 5.17 -5.08 -14.24
C LEU A 36 4.18 -6.11 -14.78
N VAL A 37 2.98 -6.08 -14.24
CA VAL A 37 1.89 -7.00 -14.61
C VAL A 37 0.89 -6.26 -15.49
N LEU A 38 0.44 -6.90 -16.57
CA LEU A 38 -0.62 -6.40 -17.43
C LEU A 38 -1.97 -6.96 -16.94
N VAL A 39 -2.94 -6.07 -16.72
CA VAL A 39 -4.27 -6.47 -16.22
C VAL A 39 -5.37 -5.81 -17.05
N GLU A 40 -6.43 -6.55 -17.31
CA GLU A 40 -7.59 -6.08 -18.09
C GLU A 40 -8.74 -5.55 -17.24
N ALA A 41 -8.72 -5.83 -15.96
CA ALA A 41 -9.77 -5.48 -15.02
C ALA A 41 -9.17 -5.06 -13.68
N TYR A 42 -9.97 -5.02 -12.65
CA TYR A 42 -9.50 -4.71 -11.30
C TYR A 42 -8.48 -5.75 -10.82
N PRO A 43 -7.20 -5.38 -10.65
CA PRO A 43 -6.20 -6.34 -10.20
C PRO A 43 -6.43 -6.73 -8.74
N ARG A 44 -5.94 -7.90 -8.39
CA ARG A 44 -5.84 -8.35 -7.01
C ARG A 44 -4.40 -8.20 -6.54
N LEU A 45 -4.23 -7.54 -5.43
CA LEU A 45 -2.91 -7.20 -4.89
C LEU A 45 -2.55 -8.13 -3.73
N GLY A 46 -1.26 -8.33 -3.54
CA GLY A 46 -0.76 -9.15 -2.45
C GLY A 46 0.64 -8.72 -2.02
N TRP A 47 1.04 -9.13 -0.83
CA TRP A 47 2.37 -8.87 -0.27
C TRP A 47 2.76 -9.95 0.73
N THR A 48 4.05 -10.02 1.00
CA THR A 48 4.63 -10.87 2.02
C THR A 48 5.31 -10.00 3.06
N MET A 49 5.09 -10.33 4.32
CA MET A 49 5.77 -9.69 5.44
C MET A 49 6.92 -10.54 5.95
N GLU A 50 7.97 -9.87 6.37
CA GLU A 50 9.07 -10.46 7.11
C GLU A 50 9.28 -9.70 8.41
N SER A 51 9.52 -10.44 9.49
CA SER A 51 9.86 -9.87 10.78
C SER A 51 10.85 -10.79 11.49
N PRO A 52 11.89 -10.23 12.13
CA PRO A 52 12.80 -11.02 12.94
C PRO A 52 12.16 -11.54 14.24
N GLU A 53 11.04 -10.99 14.63
CA GLU A 53 10.32 -11.39 15.84
C GLU A 53 9.31 -12.49 15.53
N ASN A 54 9.40 -13.60 16.27
CA ASN A 54 8.44 -14.70 16.18
C ASN A 54 7.06 -14.23 16.64
N GLY A 55 6.02 -14.67 15.90
CA GLY A 55 4.63 -14.41 16.26
C GLY A 55 4.13 -13.04 15.84
N THR A 56 4.92 -12.22 15.14
CA THR A 56 4.43 -10.97 14.57
C THR A 56 3.37 -11.23 13.52
N ARG A 57 2.21 -10.61 13.69
CA ARG A 57 1.06 -10.79 12.80
C ARG A 57 0.51 -9.46 12.32
N GLN A 58 0.06 -9.45 11.08
CA GLN A 58 -0.70 -8.33 10.54
C GLN A 58 -2.10 -8.31 11.16
N THR A 59 -2.51 -7.13 11.61
CA THR A 59 -3.88 -6.88 12.10
C THR A 59 -4.65 -5.94 11.18
N ALA A 60 -3.94 -5.14 10.41
CA ALA A 60 -4.54 -4.19 9.48
C ALA A 60 -3.59 -3.90 8.32
N TYR A 61 -4.13 -3.33 7.24
CA TYR A 61 -3.35 -2.83 6.12
C TYR A 61 -3.94 -1.52 5.58
N GLU A 62 -3.14 -0.81 4.81
CA GLU A 62 -3.56 0.33 4.00
C GLU A 62 -2.86 0.25 2.65
N ILE A 63 -3.64 0.38 1.58
CA ILE A 63 -3.14 0.38 0.20
C ILE A 63 -3.39 1.74 -0.42
N GLU A 64 -2.39 2.25 -1.13
CA GLU A 64 -2.50 3.44 -1.96
C GLU A 64 -2.12 3.12 -3.39
N ILE A 65 -2.97 3.49 -4.34
CA ILE A 65 -2.72 3.37 -5.78
C ILE A 65 -2.74 4.76 -6.39
N ARG A 66 -1.72 5.07 -7.19
CA ARG A 66 -1.57 6.34 -7.90
C ARG A 66 -1.35 6.11 -9.39
N GLU A 67 -1.76 7.07 -10.18
CA GLU A 67 -1.34 7.13 -11.59
C GLU A 67 0.15 7.40 -11.66
N ALA A 68 0.88 6.60 -12.43
CA ALA A 68 2.33 6.75 -12.54
C ALA A 68 2.73 8.08 -13.22
N CYS A 69 1.93 8.54 -14.17
CA CYS A 69 2.23 9.73 -14.95
C CYS A 69 1.99 11.04 -14.17
N THR A 70 0.89 11.14 -13.43
CA THR A 70 0.47 12.38 -12.75
C THR A 70 0.73 12.37 -11.25
N GLY A 71 0.92 11.19 -10.66
CA GLY A 71 1.01 11.01 -9.21
C GLY A 71 -0.35 11.11 -8.50
N ARG A 72 -1.44 11.26 -9.25
CA ARG A 72 -2.79 11.38 -8.68
C ARG A 72 -3.21 10.08 -8.00
N THR A 73 -3.65 10.16 -6.75
CA THR A 73 -4.22 9.02 -6.04
C THR A 73 -5.57 8.63 -6.65
N VAL A 74 -5.67 7.39 -7.10
CA VAL A 74 -6.91 6.82 -7.64
C VAL A 74 -7.62 5.93 -6.62
N TRP A 75 -6.90 5.48 -5.62
CA TRP A 75 -7.46 4.68 -4.54
C TRP A 75 -6.59 4.73 -3.29
N ASN A 76 -7.23 4.90 -2.16
CA ASN A 76 -6.62 4.72 -0.85
C ASN A 76 -7.67 4.02 0.03
N THR A 77 -7.31 2.87 0.56
CA THR A 77 -8.24 2.08 1.37
C THR A 77 -8.47 2.66 2.76
N GLY A 78 -7.58 3.56 3.21
CA GLY A 78 -7.44 3.81 4.63
C GLY A 78 -7.02 2.55 5.38
N LYS A 79 -6.99 2.62 6.69
CA LYS A 79 -6.67 1.46 7.55
C LYS A 79 -7.82 0.45 7.51
N VAL A 80 -7.55 -0.74 6.99
CA VAL A 80 -8.51 -1.85 6.92
C VAL A 80 -8.12 -2.89 7.95
N GLN A 81 -9.01 -3.20 8.88
CA GLN A 81 -8.81 -4.23 9.90
C GLN A 81 -8.92 -5.61 9.26
N SER A 82 -7.80 -6.19 8.90
CA SER A 82 -7.73 -7.51 8.26
C SER A 82 -6.33 -8.08 8.34
N SER A 83 -6.23 -9.36 8.54
CA SER A 83 -4.98 -10.11 8.43
C SER A 83 -4.70 -10.64 7.01
N GLN A 84 -5.62 -10.39 6.07
CA GLN A 84 -5.46 -10.79 4.68
C GLN A 84 -4.34 -10.00 4.02
N SER A 85 -3.47 -10.68 3.29
CA SER A 85 -2.34 -10.09 2.57
C SER A 85 -2.20 -10.61 1.14
N GLN A 86 -3.15 -11.42 0.69
CA GLN A 86 -3.16 -11.99 -0.66
C GLN A 86 -4.52 -11.81 -1.31
N LEU A 87 -4.52 -11.64 -2.61
CA LEU A 87 -5.73 -11.51 -3.42
C LEU A 87 -6.70 -10.42 -2.95
N ILE A 88 -6.14 -9.29 -2.54
CA ILE A 88 -6.92 -8.12 -2.12
C ILE A 88 -7.56 -7.47 -3.35
N PRO A 89 -8.90 -7.43 -3.45
CA PRO A 89 -9.56 -6.84 -4.60
C PRO A 89 -9.47 -5.32 -4.61
N THR A 90 -9.41 -4.73 -5.81
CA THR A 90 -9.30 -3.27 -6.00
C THR A 90 -10.55 -2.66 -6.63
N HIS A 91 -11.72 -3.24 -6.42
CA HIS A 91 -12.98 -2.80 -7.04
C HIS A 91 -13.39 -1.36 -6.68
N GLY A 92 -12.86 -0.81 -5.59
CA GLY A 92 -13.10 0.58 -5.20
C GLY A 92 -12.26 1.61 -5.96
N ALA A 93 -11.27 1.17 -6.72
CA ALA A 93 -10.39 2.07 -7.44
C ALA A 93 -11.04 2.64 -8.71
N LYS A 94 -10.79 3.91 -8.98
CA LYS A 94 -11.30 4.61 -10.17
C LYS A 94 -10.28 4.58 -11.29
N PHE A 95 -10.11 3.42 -11.90
CA PHE A 95 -9.19 3.26 -13.03
C PHE A 95 -9.77 3.82 -14.33
N LEU A 96 -8.86 4.37 -15.16
CA LEU A 96 -9.18 4.74 -16.53
C LEU A 96 -9.10 3.50 -17.42
N ARG A 97 -10.23 3.06 -17.95
CA ARG A 97 -10.36 1.75 -18.61
C ARG A 97 -10.09 1.72 -20.12
N PHE A 98 -9.89 2.88 -20.74
CA PHE A 98 -9.89 2.97 -22.20
C PHE A 98 -8.51 3.08 -22.84
N SER A 99 -7.46 3.01 -22.06
CA SER A 99 -6.10 3.16 -22.57
C SER A 99 -5.10 2.37 -21.73
N PHE A 100 -3.94 2.15 -22.32
CA PHE A 100 -2.81 1.58 -21.61
C PHE A 100 -2.33 2.55 -20.54
N TYR A 101 -2.66 2.30 -19.30
CA TYR A 101 -2.36 3.20 -18.20
C TYR A 101 -1.50 2.51 -17.14
N ASN A 102 -0.43 3.18 -16.76
CA ASN A 102 0.46 2.69 -15.71
C ASN A 102 0.02 3.22 -14.35
N TYR A 103 -0.02 2.32 -13.38
CA TYR A 103 -0.29 2.62 -11.98
C TYR A 103 0.86 2.15 -11.12
N ILE A 104 1.08 2.86 -10.03
CA ILE A 104 2.00 2.48 -8.97
C ILE A 104 1.21 2.30 -7.68
N TRP A 105 1.61 1.35 -6.87
CA TRP A 105 0.95 1.11 -5.60
C TRP A 105 1.94 0.74 -4.54
N ARG A 106 1.54 0.97 -3.30
CA ARG A 106 2.29 0.63 -2.11
C ARG A 106 1.33 0.22 -1.00
N VAL A 107 1.85 -0.46 0.01
CA VAL A 107 1.10 -0.93 1.15
C VAL A 107 1.89 -0.70 2.42
N ARG A 108 1.20 -0.46 3.52
CA ARG A 108 1.73 -0.57 4.88
C ARG A 108 0.80 -1.42 5.72
N VAL A 109 1.34 -1.99 6.78
CA VAL A 109 0.61 -2.91 7.65
C VAL A 109 0.76 -2.48 9.10
N TRP A 110 -0.15 -2.95 9.94
CA TRP A 110 -0.10 -2.81 11.39
C TRP A 110 0.10 -4.17 12.02
N ASP A 111 0.86 -4.20 13.09
CA ASP A 111 1.08 -5.41 13.88
C ASP A 111 0.06 -5.54 15.02
N GLU A 112 0.21 -6.55 15.86
CA GLU A 112 -0.66 -6.82 17.01
C GLU A 112 -0.60 -5.74 18.10
N THR A 113 0.39 -4.86 18.07
CA THR A 113 0.49 -3.71 18.99
C THR A 113 -0.16 -2.45 18.40
N ASP A 114 -0.82 -2.58 17.25
CA ASP A 114 -1.42 -1.47 16.48
C ASP A 114 -0.39 -0.43 16.01
N ALA A 115 0.84 -0.84 15.82
CA ALA A 115 1.91 -0.01 15.31
C ALA A 115 2.05 -0.18 13.78
N PRO A 116 2.10 0.93 13.00
CA PRO A 116 2.25 0.86 11.55
C PRO A 116 3.68 0.55 11.13
N SER A 117 3.83 -0.23 10.07
CA SER A 117 5.10 -0.39 9.37
C SER A 117 5.43 0.86 8.55
N GLU A 118 6.67 0.94 8.06
CA GLU A 118 6.99 1.81 6.95
C GLU A 118 6.16 1.41 5.71
N TRP A 119 5.94 2.36 4.80
CA TRP A 119 5.40 2.04 3.49
C TRP A 119 6.34 1.09 2.75
N SER A 120 5.78 0.14 2.04
CA SER A 120 6.53 -0.70 1.13
C SER A 120 7.20 0.12 0.02
N ARG A 121 8.15 -0.49 -0.68
CA ARG A 121 8.55 0.01 -2.00
C ARG A 121 7.33 0.10 -2.91
N GLU A 122 7.42 0.88 -3.95
CA GLU A 122 6.38 0.96 -4.98
C GLU A 122 6.48 -0.23 -5.94
N ALA A 123 5.32 -0.77 -6.29
CA ALA A 123 5.17 -1.76 -7.35
C ALA A 123 4.31 -1.18 -8.47
N LYS A 124 4.36 -1.78 -9.63
CA LYS A 124 3.71 -1.27 -10.85
C LYS A 124 2.79 -2.32 -11.46
N PHE A 125 1.70 -1.86 -12.02
CA PHE A 125 0.94 -2.63 -12.98
C PHE A 125 0.44 -1.73 -14.11
N ARG A 126 0.10 -2.34 -15.22
CA ARG A 126 -0.47 -1.63 -16.37
C ARG A 126 -1.85 -2.15 -16.65
N LEU A 127 -2.80 -1.25 -16.66
CA LEU A 127 -4.15 -1.55 -17.11
C LEU A 127 -4.16 -1.53 -18.64
N VAL A 128 -4.70 -2.58 -19.22
CA VAL A 128 -4.81 -2.73 -20.69
C VAL A 128 -6.28 -2.87 -21.07
N PRO A 129 -6.65 -2.52 -22.31
CA PRO A 129 -8.02 -2.71 -22.79
C PRO A 129 -8.48 -4.15 -22.65
N GLN A 130 -9.76 -4.32 -22.37
CA GLN A 130 -10.36 -5.65 -22.29
C GLN A 130 -10.23 -6.40 -23.62
N GLY A 131 -9.83 -7.66 -23.53
CA GLY A 131 -9.59 -8.51 -24.70
C GLY A 131 -8.16 -8.45 -25.24
N PHE A 132 -7.30 -7.61 -24.66
CA PHE A 132 -5.92 -7.47 -25.12
C PHE A 132 -5.10 -8.75 -24.98
N SER A 133 -5.27 -9.45 -23.86
CA SER A 133 -4.52 -10.69 -23.61
C SER A 133 -5.02 -11.88 -24.43
N SER A 134 -6.26 -11.81 -24.91
CA SER A 134 -6.86 -12.85 -25.76
C SER A 134 -6.72 -12.58 -27.27
N ALA A 135 -6.08 -11.46 -27.64
CA ALA A 135 -5.81 -11.18 -29.03
C ALA A 135 -4.81 -12.21 -29.59
N GLU A 136 -5.28 -13.05 -30.48
CA GLU A 136 -4.41 -13.94 -31.23
C GLU A 136 -3.50 -13.12 -32.14
N TRP A 137 -2.20 -13.36 -32.03
CA TRP A 137 -1.25 -12.83 -32.98
C TRP A 137 -1.45 -13.55 -34.30
N ILE A 138 -2.12 -12.90 -35.22
CA ILE A 138 -2.16 -13.35 -36.59
C ILE A 138 -0.81 -12.94 -37.20
N GLY A 139 0.09 -13.90 -37.23
CA GLY A 139 1.38 -13.73 -37.87
C GLY A 139 1.27 -13.66 -39.37
#